data_58615d1150442130b7b3794dbd04ebfb
#
_entry.id   58615d1150442130b7b3794dbd04ebfb
#
_cell.length_a   1.000
_cell.length_b   1.000
_cell.length_c   1.000
_cell.angle_alpha   90.00
_cell.angle_beta   90.00
_cell.angle_gamma   90.00
#
_symmetry.space_group_name_H-M   'P 1'
#
loop_
_entity.id
_entity.type
_entity.pdbx_description
1 polymer ?
#
loop_
_entity_poly.entity_id
_entity_poly.type
_entity_poly.pdbx_seq_one_letter_code
_entity_poly.pdbx_strand_id
1 'polypeptide(L)'
;ALQNHNVSISGGNDRIRFRMSAGLSREDGPLITSKDKYMRKNISAFVSADVNKWFTQEVNLLYTDADKTNPVNVGNMSGFYTTRLVGYYPEGNIPGSILGIEDDLPSQTPSNMLRLAPVSHLNTAVTRVSTRSVFKPLKDWTITAEYTFDKKDADSHFYSERFRFADVQLAAKWSVESGQDYYNMQDTQKRYNAFNVFSNYDHRWGDHSFKAMAGFNQESYSYKSFYAQVKGQTTPSVPSFAGGSGDKSITDGYSEYSIRSGFARLNYAFKDRYLLELNGRYDGSSKFPKNDRFGFFPSLSVGWRLGQEKFMEWSRTWLDDIKLRASYGSIGNQNINPYQFLSTMTVSPSTVWLDKNDKVNVISSPGLISSSFTWETVKTINLGVDVTALNNRLQMTFDYYKRRTDGMLADGIEIPGVVGTSAPLQNIADLSSDGWELNLTWRDRIGD
;
A
#
# COMPACT_ATOMS: atom_id res chain seq x y z
N ALA A 1 -19.65 14.87 11.20
CA ALA A 1 -20.41 13.74 11.76
C ALA A 1 -20.00 12.44 11.05
N LEU A 2 -19.91 11.33 11.79
CA LEU A 2 -19.64 10.00 11.23
C LEU A 2 -20.88 9.12 11.41
N GLN A 3 -21.34 8.49 10.32
CA GLN A 3 -22.44 7.53 10.32
C GLN A 3 -21.99 6.25 9.62
N ASN A 4 -22.21 5.11 10.27
CA ASN A 4 -21.92 3.80 9.69
C ASN A 4 -23.16 2.91 9.82
N HIS A 5 -23.63 2.42 8.69
CA HIS A 5 -24.73 1.48 8.62
C HIS A 5 -24.26 0.20 7.93
N ASN A 6 -24.55 -0.94 8.51
CA ASN A 6 -24.22 -2.23 7.93
C ASN A 6 -25.40 -3.18 8.12
N VAL A 7 -25.77 -3.84 7.05
CA VAL A 7 -26.80 -4.90 7.04
C VAL A 7 -26.15 -6.14 6.47
N SER A 8 -26.34 -7.28 7.12
CA SER A 8 -25.86 -8.57 6.62
C SER A 8 -26.91 -9.65 6.80
N ILE A 9 -26.93 -10.55 5.84
CA ILE A 9 -27.72 -11.78 5.88
C ILE A 9 -26.77 -12.95 5.65
N SER A 10 -26.91 -13.99 6.43
CA SER A 10 -26.17 -15.24 6.26
C SER A 10 -27.09 -16.42 6.49
N GLY A 11 -26.82 -17.50 5.79
CA GLY A 11 -27.60 -18.72 5.91
C GLY A 11 -26.91 -19.86 5.21
N GLY A 12 -27.55 -21.01 5.21
CA GLY A 12 -27.03 -22.18 4.55
C GLY A 12 -27.61 -23.47 5.09
N ASN A 13 -27.06 -24.55 4.59
CA ASN A 13 -27.26 -25.91 5.04
C ASN A 13 -25.92 -26.65 5.12
N ASP A 14 -25.93 -27.96 5.29
CA ASP A 14 -24.70 -28.77 5.43
C ASP A 14 -23.78 -28.70 4.19
N ARG A 15 -24.29 -28.25 3.03
CA ARG A 15 -23.53 -28.20 1.77
C ARG A 15 -23.26 -26.80 1.26
N ILE A 16 -24.15 -25.86 1.54
CA ILE A 16 -24.04 -24.49 0.98
C ILE A 16 -24.13 -23.51 2.13
N ARG A 17 -23.19 -22.59 2.19
CA ARG A 17 -23.17 -21.47 3.14
C ARG A 17 -23.01 -20.19 2.36
N PHE A 18 -23.73 -19.17 2.74
CA PHE A 18 -23.61 -17.86 2.13
C PHE A 18 -23.66 -16.74 3.16
N ARG A 19 -23.04 -15.63 2.80
CA ARG A 19 -23.15 -14.36 3.52
C ARG A 19 -23.17 -13.24 2.50
N MET A 20 -24.13 -12.34 2.64
CA MET A 20 -24.21 -11.09 1.89
C MET A 20 -24.23 -9.93 2.86
N SER A 21 -23.57 -8.84 2.54
CA SER A 21 -23.63 -7.62 3.33
C SER A 21 -23.60 -6.38 2.45
N ALA A 22 -24.28 -5.35 2.92
CA ALA A 22 -24.22 -4.01 2.36
C ALA A 22 -23.91 -3.02 3.47
N GLY A 23 -23.03 -2.08 3.19
CA GLY A 23 -22.61 -1.06 4.13
C GLY A 23 -22.61 0.32 3.51
N LEU A 24 -22.97 1.32 4.31
CA LEU A 24 -22.87 2.73 4.00
C LEU A 24 -22.10 3.43 5.12
N SER A 25 -21.03 4.12 4.75
CA SER A 25 -20.27 4.99 5.65
C SER A 25 -20.33 6.41 5.10
N ARG A 26 -20.72 7.35 5.94
CA ARG A 26 -20.72 8.78 5.62
C ARG A 26 -19.96 9.53 6.69
N GLU A 27 -19.05 10.37 6.27
CA GLU A 27 -18.28 11.24 7.13
C GLU A 27 -18.34 12.67 6.57
N ASP A 28 -18.80 13.59 7.38
CA ASP A 28 -18.66 15.03 7.13
C ASP A 28 -17.43 15.49 7.92
N GLY A 29 -16.48 16.10 7.24
CA GLY A 29 -15.23 16.55 7.85
C GLY A 29 -15.38 17.72 8.81
N PRO A 30 -14.30 18.13 9.46
CA PRO A 30 -14.32 19.17 10.49
C PRO A 30 -14.39 20.60 9.93
N LEU A 31 -14.30 20.79 8.61
CA LEU A 31 -14.24 22.13 8.04
C LEU A 31 -15.60 22.87 8.14
N ILE A 32 -15.54 24.14 8.45
CA ILE A 32 -16.72 25.01 8.62
C ILE A 32 -17.60 25.14 7.37
N THR A 33 -17.06 24.79 6.18
CA THR A 33 -17.74 24.93 4.89
C THR A 33 -18.48 23.68 4.47
N SER A 34 -18.35 22.56 5.18
CA SER A 34 -18.89 21.26 4.80
C SER A 34 -18.52 20.83 3.37
N LYS A 35 -17.36 21.30 2.86
CA LYS A 35 -16.83 20.93 1.53
C LYS A 35 -16.04 19.62 1.58
N ASP A 36 -15.62 19.19 2.75
CA ASP A 36 -14.92 17.97 3.04
C ASP A 36 -15.92 16.88 3.43
N LYS A 37 -16.21 16.00 2.49
CA LYS A 37 -17.15 14.89 2.68
C LYS A 37 -16.54 13.61 2.17
N TYR A 38 -16.90 12.53 2.83
CA TYR A 38 -16.58 11.19 2.38
C TYR A 38 -17.82 10.31 2.49
N MET A 39 -18.15 9.60 1.42
CA MET A 39 -19.21 8.61 1.39
C MET A 39 -18.69 7.33 0.76
N ARG A 40 -18.88 6.22 1.45
CA ARG A 40 -18.49 4.89 0.95
C ARG A 40 -19.68 3.94 1.02
N LYS A 41 -19.96 3.31 -0.08
CA LYS A 41 -20.91 2.21 -0.22
C LYS A 41 -20.12 0.94 -0.49
N ASN A 42 -20.44 -0.13 0.18
CA ASN A 42 -19.82 -1.43 -0.07
C ASN A 42 -20.86 -2.55 -0.09
N ILE A 43 -20.64 -3.49 -0.98
CA ILE A 43 -21.42 -4.72 -1.09
C ILE A 43 -20.44 -5.87 -1.08
N SER A 44 -20.72 -6.90 -0.29
CA SER A 44 -19.95 -8.14 -0.34
C SER A 44 -20.89 -9.35 -0.42
N ALA A 45 -20.45 -10.36 -1.13
CA ALA A 45 -21.14 -11.64 -1.22
C ALA A 45 -20.11 -12.77 -1.15
N PHE A 46 -20.34 -13.70 -0.25
CA PHE A 46 -19.56 -14.91 -0.08
C PHE A 46 -20.48 -16.12 -0.23
N VAL A 47 -20.05 -17.10 -1.00
CA VAL A 47 -20.72 -18.38 -1.14
C VAL A 47 -19.67 -19.48 -1.05
N SER A 48 -19.93 -20.48 -0.22
CA SER A 48 -19.14 -21.70 -0.12
C SER A 48 -20.06 -22.90 -0.36
N ALA A 49 -19.70 -23.77 -1.30
CA ALA A 49 -20.48 -24.96 -1.65
C ALA A 49 -19.62 -26.20 -1.57
N ASP A 50 -19.99 -27.15 -0.72
CA ASP A 50 -19.44 -28.51 -0.73
C ASP A 50 -20.13 -29.29 -1.85
N VAL A 51 -19.56 -29.20 -3.07
CA VAL A 51 -20.11 -29.85 -4.27
C VAL A 51 -20.21 -31.36 -4.07
N ASN A 52 -19.19 -31.94 -3.45
CA ASN A 52 -19.17 -33.32 -2.99
C ASN A 52 -18.16 -33.48 -1.83
N LYS A 53 -17.93 -34.74 -1.39
CA LYS A 53 -17.07 -35.06 -0.23
C LYS A 53 -15.60 -34.68 -0.43
N TRP A 54 -15.15 -34.50 -1.66
CA TRP A 54 -13.75 -34.25 -2.02
C TRP A 54 -13.55 -32.88 -2.68
N PHE A 55 -14.63 -32.12 -2.96
CA PHE A 55 -14.51 -30.82 -3.63
C PHE A 55 -15.41 -29.76 -2.99
N THR A 56 -14.79 -28.66 -2.57
CA THR A 56 -15.46 -27.44 -2.08
C THR A 56 -15.10 -26.27 -2.99
N GLN A 57 -16.09 -25.50 -3.39
CA GLN A 57 -15.93 -24.28 -4.16
C GLN A 57 -16.37 -23.08 -3.34
N GLU A 58 -15.51 -22.06 -3.28
CA GLU A 58 -15.79 -20.78 -2.61
C GLU A 58 -15.67 -19.64 -3.61
N VAL A 59 -16.57 -18.67 -3.51
CA VAL A 59 -16.53 -17.44 -4.30
C VAL A 59 -16.78 -16.26 -3.36
N ASN A 60 -15.95 -15.23 -3.45
CA ASN A 60 -16.08 -14.00 -2.71
C ASN A 60 -16.07 -12.82 -3.67
N LEU A 61 -17.08 -11.96 -3.57
CA LEU A 61 -17.22 -10.71 -4.30
C LEU A 61 -17.20 -9.56 -3.30
N LEU A 62 -16.40 -8.54 -3.60
CA LEU A 62 -16.40 -7.26 -2.90
C LEU A 62 -16.49 -6.14 -3.93
N TYR A 63 -17.47 -5.28 -3.76
CA TYR A 63 -17.57 -4.02 -4.49
C TYR A 63 -17.60 -2.86 -3.51
N THR A 64 -16.81 -1.85 -3.76
CA THR A 64 -16.76 -0.60 -2.97
C THR A 64 -16.80 0.57 -3.92
N ASP A 65 -17.66 1.54 -3.64
CA ASP A 65 -17.75 2.83 -4.31
C ASP A 65 -17.60 3.92 -3.25
N ALA A 66 -16.63 4.80 -3.42
CA ALA A 66 -16.29 5.84 -2.46
C ALA A 66 -16.14 7.20 -3.15
N ASP A 67 -16.96 8.14 -2.70
CA ASP A 67 -16.92 9.53 -3.13
C ASP A 67 -16.26 10.38 -2.05
N LYS A 68 -15.32 11.20 -2.44
CA LYS A 68 -14.62 12.14 -1.57
C LYS A 68 -14.60 13.52 -2.20
N THR A 69 -14.98 14.52 -1.40
CA THR A 69 -14.79 15.93 -1.77
C THR A 69 -13.87 16.61 -0.79
N ASN A 70 -12.99 17.48 -1.29
CA ASN A 70 -12.12 18.31 -0.47
C ASN A 70 -11.99 19.70 -1.08
N PRO A 71 -11.85 20.76 -0.27
CA PRO A 71 -11.40 22.05 -0.78
C PRO A 71 -9.96 21.89 -1.28
N VAL A 72 -9.69 22.48 -2.44
CA VAL A 72 -8.37 22.47 -3.05
C VAL A 72 -7.56 23.65 -2.51
N ASN A 73 -6.27 23.43 -2.26
CA ASN A 73 -5.36 24.52 -1.92
C ASN A 73 -5.30 25.55 -3.05
N VAL A 74 -5.57 26.79 -2.72
CA VAL A 74 -5.56 27.89 -3.65
C VAL A 74 -4.30 28.72 -3.39
N GLY A 75 -3.43 28.76 -4.39
CA GLY A 75 -2.18 29.54 -4.32
C GLY A 75 -1.14 28.96 -3.34
N ASN A 76 -0.19 29.79 -2.92
CA ASN A 76 0.88 29.45 -1.96
C ASN A 76 0.40 29.09 -0.53
N MET A 77 -0.86 28.74 -0.37
CA MET A 77 -1.47 28.33 0.89
C MET A 77 -1.27 26.83 1.18
N SER A 78 -0.10 26.28 0.88
CA SER A 78 0.33 24.97 1.40
C SER A 78 0.38 24.94 2.93
N GLY A 79 0.19 26.07 3.56
CA GLY A 79 0.03 26.27 4.99
C GLY A 79 -1.40 26.39 5.48
N PHE A 80 -2.38 25.94 4.71
CA PHE A 80 -3.79 25.98 5.08
C PHE A 80 -4.10 25.37 6.46
N TYR A 81 -3.38 24.35 6.84
CA TYR A 81 -3.39 23.74 8.17
C TYR A 81 -2.32 24.28 9.10
N THR A 82 -1.40 25.08 8.61
CA THR A 82 -0.38 25.68 9.44
C THR A 82 -0.87 27.06 9.89
N THR A 83 -1.15 27.18 11.09
CA THR A 83 -1.41 28.26 12.05
C THR A 83 -0.64 29.58 11.85
N ARG A 84 -0.11 29.89 10.68
CA ARG A 84 0.56 31.16 10.40
C ARG A 84 -0.40 32.32 10.13
N LEU A 85 -1.67 32.03 9.90
CA LEU A 85 -2.72 33.04 9.85
C LEU A 85 -3.25 33.19 11.27
N VAL A 86 -2.56 33.97 12.04
CA VAL A 86 -2.98 34.35 13.38
C VAL A 86 -4.27 35.17 13.27
N GLY A 87 -5.22 34.98 14.18
CA GLY A 87 -6.54 35.61 14.17
C GLY A 87 -6.55 37.12 14.37
N TYR A 88 -5.59 37.86 13.83
CA TYR A 88 -5.50 39.31 13.87
C TYR A 88 -6.29 40.02 12.77
N TYR A 89 -6.80 39.27 11.80
CA TYR A 89 -7.57 39.83 10.71
C TYR A 89 -9.05 39.61 10.94
N PRO A 90 -9.87 40.67 10.71
CA PRO A 90 -11.30 40.53 10.85
C PRO A 90 -11.82 39.48 9.90
N GLU A 91 -12.69 38.61 10.39
CA GLU A 91 -13.50 37.74 9.54
C GLU A 91 -14.44 38.62 8.75
N GLY A 92 -14.29 38.66 7.45
CA GLY A 92 -15.11 39.51 6.58
C GLY A 92 -14.33 40.10 5.44
N ASN A 93 -14.86 41.14 4.86
CA ASN A 93 -14.27 41.83 3.73
C ASN A 93 -13.45 43.05 4.20
N ILE A 94 -12.37 43.32 3.51
CA ILE A 94 -11.61 44.57 3.63
C ILE A 94 -12.21 45.57 2.64
N PRO A 95 -12.59 46.77 3.09
CA PRO A 95 -13.14 47.80 2.21
C PRO A 95 -12.22 48.14 1.04
N GLY A 96 -12.78 48.27 -0.14
CA GLY A 96 -12.04 48.62 -1.35
C GLY A 96 -11.32 49.97 -1.22
N SER A 97 -11.87 50.94 -0.46
CA SER A 97 -11.25 52.21 -0.15
C SER A 97 -9.89 52.09 0.56
N ILE A 98 -9.71 51.03 1.38
CA ILE A 98 -8.42 50.68 2.03
C ILE A 98 -7.45 50.05 1.04
N LEU A 99 -7.97 49.27 0.10
CA LEU A 99 -7.20 48.53 -0.90
C LEU A 99 -6.88 49.35 -2.17
N GLY A 100 -7.44 50.58 -2.29
CA GLY A 100 -7.29 51.40 -3.47
C GLY A 100 -8.02 50.89 -4.70
N ILE A 101 -9.12 50.18 -4.50
CA ILE A 101 -9.97 49.57 -5.54
C ILE A 101 -11.45 49.84 -5.26
N GLU A 102 -12.32 49.54 -6.23
CA GLU A 102 -13.78 49.75 -6.05
C GLU A 102 -14.44 48.67 -5.15
N ASP A 103 -13.99 47.42 -5.28
CA ASP A 103 -14.62 46.27 -4.65
C ASP A 103 -14.05 45.98 -3.25
N ASP A 104 -14.93 45.63 -2.31
CA ASP A 104 -14.55 45.01 -1.05
C ASP A 104 -14.09 43.58 -1.29
N LEU A 105 -12.93 43.21 -0.70
CA LEU A 105 -12.39 41.89 -0.89
C LEU A 105 -12.37 41.07 0.41
N PRO A 106 -12.64 39.76 0.37
CA PRO A 106 -12.47 38.87 1.51
C PRO A 106 -11.05 38.95 2.04
N SER A 107 -10.90 39.11 3.32
CA SER A 107 -9.58 39.05 3.98
C SER A 107 -9.00 37.62 3.88
N GLN A 108 -7.68 37.51 3.84
CA GLN A 108 -6.94 36.23 3.80
C GLN A 108 -7.01 35.50 5.16
N THR A 109 -8.20 35.18 5.62
CA THR A 109 -8.43 34.36 6.81
C THR A 109 -8.66 32.90 6.44
N PRO A 110 -8.36 31.92 7.31
CA PRO A 110 -8.64 30.50 7.03
C PRO A 110 -10.10 30.24 6.64
N SER A 111 -11.04 30.88 7.32
CA SER A 111 -12.48 30.75 7.05
C SER A 111 -12.88 31.26 5.66
N ASN A 112 -12.42 32.45 5.28
CA ASN A 112 -12.69 33.02 3.96
C ASN A 112 -12.08 32.18 2.83
N MET A 113 -10.82 31.76 3.03
CA MET A 113 -10.12 30.93 2.03
C MET A 113 -10.81 29.57 1.85
N LEU A 114 -11.31 28.97 2.93
CA LEU A 114 -12.12 27.75 2.85
C LEU A 114 -13.43 27.95 2.10
N ARG A 115 -14.10 29.06 2.35
CA ARG A 115 -15.37 29.39 1.65
C ARG A 115 -15.15 29.62 0.15
N LEU A 116 -14.05 30.26 -0.22
CA LEU A 116 -13.69 30.56 -1.61
C LEU A 116 -13.03 29.37 -2.33
N ALA A 117 -12.36 28.49 -1.61
CA ALA A 117 -11.64 27.35 -2.21
C ALA A 117 -12.55 26.51 -3.10
N PRO A 118 -12.13 26.20 -4.33
CA PRO A 118 -12.80 25.25 -5.18
C PRO A 118 -12.79 23.84 -4.56
N VAL A 119 -13.69 22.99 -5.03
CA VAL A 119 -13.85 21.62 -4.51
C VAL A 119 -13.31 20.62 -5.52
N SER A 120 -12.41 19.76 -5.08
CA SER A 120 -12.00 18.57 -5.82
C SER A 120 -12.95 17.43 -5.51
N HIS A 121 -13.35 16.71 -6.53
CA HIS A 121 -14.14 15.49 -6.46
C HIS A 121 -13.24 14.31 -6.80
N LEU A 122 -13.27 13.27 -5.99
CA LEU A 122 -12.59 12.00 -6.21
C LEU A 122 -13.58 10.86 -5.99
N ASN A 123 -13.88 10.12 -7.04
CA ASN A 123 -14.57 8.84 -6.95
C ASN A 123 -13.56 7.70 -7.01
N THR A 124 -13.76 6.66 -6.23
CA THR A 124 -12.93 5.45 -6.24
C THR A 124 -13.83 4.22 -6.19
N ALA A 125 -13.81 3.45 -7.26
CA ALA A 125 -14.50 2.16 -7.35
C ALA A 125 -13.49 1.01 -7.25
N VAL A 126 -13.75 0.06 -6.36
CA VAL A 126 -12.94 -1.16 -6.19
C VAL A 126 -13.83 -2.38 -6.41
N THR A 127 -13.43 -3.24 -7.32
CA THR A 127 -14.08 -4.55 -7.54
C THR A 127 -13.06 -5.64 -7.26
N ARG A 128 -13.36 -6.53 -6.32
CA ARG A 128 -12.57 -7.74 -6.05
C ARG A 128 -13.42 -8.97 -6.22
N VAL A 129 -12.94 -9.90 -7.01
CA VAL A 129 -13.52 -11.25 -7.15
C VAL A 129 -12.44 -12.24 -6.78
N SER A 130 -12.69 -13.10 -5.82
CA SER A 130 -11.81 -14.22 -5.52
C SER A 130 -12.58 -15.54 -5.53
N THR A 131 -11.93 -16.55 -6.06
CA THR A 131 -12.46 -17.92 -6.08
C THR A 131 -11.44 -18.86 -5.50
N ARG A 132 -11.90 -19.83 -4.73
CA ARG A 132 -11.06 -20.84 -4.07
C ARG A 132 -11.70 -22.21 -4.29
N SER A 133 -10.93 -23.09 -4.89
CA SER A 133 -11.29 -24.50 -5.15
C SER A 133 -10.46 -25.39 -4.25
N VAL A 134 -11.09 -26.17 -3.39
CA VAL A 134 -10.42 -27.05 -2.43
C VAL A 134 -10.76 -28.50 -2.79
N PHE A 135 -9.73 -29.28 -3.12
CA PHE A 135 -9.81 -30.68 -3.42
C PHE A 135 -9.21 -31.51 -2.30
N LYS A 136 -9.92 -32.53 -1.84
CA LYS A 136 -9.49 -33.47 -0.81
C LYS A 136 -9.46 -34.91 -1.40
N PRO A 137 -8.41 -35.23 -2.18
CA PRO A 137 -8.35 -36.57 -2.83
C PRO A 137 -8.20 -37.71 -1.82
N LEU A 138 -7.54 -37.42 -0.69
CA LEU A 138 -7.36 -38.33 0.44
C LEU A 138 -7.61 -37.63 1.73
N LYS A 139 -7.80 -38.38 2.84
CA LYS A 139 -8.08 -37.82 4.18
C LYS A 139 -7.07 -36.77 4.62
N ASP A 140 -5.79 -37.03 4.36
CA ASP A 140 -4.69 -36.20 4.88
C ASP A 140 -4.08 -35.29 3.78
N TRP A 141 -4.70 -35.24 2.61
CA TRP A 141 -4.19 -34.51 1.46
C TRP A 141 -5.21 -33.52 0.93
N THR A 142 -4.80 -32.25 0.84
CA THR A 142 -5.63 -31.16 0.33
C THR A 142 -4.88 -30.40 -0.75
N ILE A 143 -5.52 -30.19 -1.90
CA ILE A 143 -5.02 -29.32 -2.97
C ILE A 143 -5.93 -28.11 -3.05
N THR A 144 -5.35 -26.92 -3.02
CA THR A 144 -6.10 -25.66 -3.09
C THR A 144 -5.64 -24.87 -4.31
N ALA A 145 -6.59 -24.40 -5.11
CA ALA A 145 -6.36 -23.45 -6.19
C ALA A 145 -7.17 -22.18 -5.91
N GLU A 146 -6.50 -21.03 -6.00
CA GLU A 146 -7.09 -19.73 -5.73
C GLU A 146 -6.82 -18.79 -6.89
N TYR A 147 -7.81 -18.00 -7.25
CA TYR A 147 -7.65 -16.90 -8.18
C TYR A 147 -8.30 -15.64 -7.62
N THR A 148 -7.58 -14.54 -7.67
CA THR A 148 -8.07 -13.22 -7.25
C THR A 148 -7.88 -12.23 -8.39
N PHE A 149 -8.96 -11.54 -8.72
CA PHE A 149 -8.99 -10.36 -9.58
C PHE A 149 -9.37 -9.16 -8.75
N ASP A 150 -8.57 -8.09 -8.81
CA ASP A 150 -8.80 -6.82 -8.15
C ASP A 150 -8.66 -5.70 -9.16
N LYS A 151 -9.69 -4.86 -9.28
CA LYS A 151 -9.70 -3.68 -10.14
C LYS A 151 -10.05 -2.47 -9.30
N LYS A 152 -9.20 -1.45 -9.35
CA LYS A 152 -9.46 -0.14 -8.77
C LYS A 152 -9.45 0.90 -9.86
N ASP A 153 -10.57 1.57 -10.06
CA ASP A 153 -10.71 2.76 -10.88
C ASP A 153 -10.83 3.96 -9.94
N ALA A 154 -10.13 5.04 -10.24
CA ALA A 154 -10.30 6.30 -9.53
C ALA A 154 -10.27 7.44 -10.53
N ASP A 155 -11.32 8.23 -10.51
CA ASP A 155 -11.44 9.47 -11.28
C ASP A 155 -11.49 10.67 -10.33
N SER A 156 -10.81 11.72 -10.72
CA SER A 156 -10.88 12.99 -10.01
C SER A 156 -10.97 14.15 -10.98
N HIS A 157 -11.71 15.15 -10.60
CA HIS A 157 -11.80 16.38 -11.35
C HIS A 157 -12.01 17.58 -10.45
N PHE A 158 -11.54 18.73 -10.87
CA PHE A 158 -11.89 19.99 -10.25
C PHE A 158 -11.71 21.16 -11.21
N TYR A 159 -12.44 22.23 -10.93
CA TYR A 159 -12.28 23.51 -11.56
C TYR A 159 -11.69 24.50 -10.57
N SER A 160 -10.54 25.08 -10.91
CA SER A 160 -9.86 26.11 -10.12
C SER A 160 -10.30 27.49 -10.64
N GLU A 161 -11.44 27.98 -10.13
CA GLU A 161 -11.89 29.32 -10.41
C GLU A 161 -10.95 30.34 -9.75
N ARG A 162 -10.68 31.45 -10.45
CA ARG A 162 -9.93 32.57 -9.89
C ARG A 162 -10.83 33.43 -9.04
N PHE A 163 -10.37 33.78 -7.86
CA PHE A 163 -11.02 34.76 -7.01
C PHE A 163 -10.01 35.77 -6.45
N ARG A 164 -10.51 36.94 -6.07
CA ARG A 164 -9.69 37.98 -5.43
C ARG A 164 -9.85 37.92 -3.93
N PHE A 165 -8.80 38.30 -3.22
CA PHE A 165 -8.78 38.45 -1.77
C PHE A 165 -7.79 39.55 -1.36
N ALA A 166 -7.96 40.11 -0.17
CA ALA A 166 -7.00 41.01 0.46
C ALA A 166 -6.00 40.17 1.27
N ASP A 167 -4.72 40.32 0.96
CA ASP A 167 -3.65 39.65 1.72
C ASP A 167 -3.38 40.37 3.08
N VAL A 168 -2.46 39.79 3.84
CA VAL A 168 -2.04 40.30 5.14
C VAL A 168 -1.37 41.70 5.10
N GLN A 169 -0.98 42.14 3.92
CA GLN A 169 -0.38 43.44 3.68
C GLN A 169 -1.38 44.47 3.15
N LEU A 170 -2.67 44.15 3.19
CA LEU A 170 -3.77 44.93 2.62
C LEU A 170 -3.60 45.19 1.12
N ALA A 171 -3.05 44.24 0.41
CA ALA A 171 -2.96 44.25 -1.05
C ALA A 171 -3.98 43.32 -1.68
N ALA A 172 -4.61 43.75 -2.76
CA ALA A 172 -5.51 42.94 -3.54
C ALA A 172 -4.71 41.87 -4.31
N LYS A 173 -5.02 40.61 -4.10
CA LYS A 173 -4.35 39.46 -4.71
C LYS A 173 -5.35 38.55 -5.44
N TRP A 174 -4.84 37.80 -6.41
CA TRP A 174 -5.56 36.73 -7.04
C TRP A 174 -5.14 35.38 -6.47
N SER A 175 -6.09 34.46 -6.34
CA SER A 175 -5.84 33.10 -5.87
C SER A 175 -4.83 32.32 -6.73
N VAL A 176 -4.73 32.69 -8.02
CA VAL A 176 -3.74 32.21 -8.97
C VAL A 176 -3.03 33.43 -9.55
N GLU A 177 -1.80 33.70 -9.08
CA GLU A 177 -1.07 34.94 -9.39
C GLU A 177 -0.72 35.12 -10.85
N SER A 178 -0.38 34.04 -11.56
CA SER A 178 0.20 34.10 -12.90
C SER A 178 -0.62 33.37 -13.96
N GLY A 179 -1.93 33.33 -13.86
CA GLY A 179 -2.58 32.49 -14.83
C GLY A 179 -4.07 32.66 -14.95
N GLN A 180 -4.59 31.90 -15.87
CA GLN A 180 -6.00 31.70 -16.08
C GLN A 180 -6.51 30.63 -15.10
N ASP A 181 -7.78 30.66 -14.80
CA ASP A 181 -8.50 29.53 -14.23
C ASP A 181 -8.25 28.25 -15.05
N TYR A 182 -8.41 27.10 -14.43
CA TYR A 182 -8.21 25.85 -15.12
C TYR A 182 -9.15 24.75 -14.65
N TYR A 183 -9.51 23.89 -15.58
CA TYR A 183 -10.22 22.64 -15.32
C TYR A 183 -9.28 21.47 -15.57
N ASN A 184 -9.25 20.52 -14.64
CA ASN A 184 -8.51 19.30 -14.82
C ASN A 184 -9.33 18.05 -14.50
N MET A 185 -8.85 16.95 -15.05
CA MET A 185 -9.36 15.61 -14.81
C MET A 185 -8.22 14.63 -14.77
N GLN A 186 -8.29 13.69 -13.86
CA GLN A 186 -7.33 12.60 -13.74
C GLN A 186 -8.06 11.28 -13.57
N ASP A 187 -7.77 10.32 -14.43
CA ASP A 187 -8.23 8.95 -14.34
C ASP A 187 -7.07 8.02 -14.02
N THR A 188 -7.27 7.11 -13.08
CA THR A 188 -6.32 6.06 -12.78
C THR A 188 -7.01 4.71 -12.73
N GLN A 189 -6.36 3.71 -13.32
CA GLN A 189 -6.82 2.34 -13.29
C GLN A 189 -5.70 1.43 -12.80
N LYS A 190 -5.99 0.62 -11.78
CA LYS A 190 -5.11 -0.43 -11.26
C LYS A 190 -5.77 -1.77 -11.44
N ARG A 191 -5.05 -2.74 -11.98
CA ARG A 191 -5.50 -4.14 -12.10
C ARG A 191 -4.48 -5.05 -11.43
N TYR A 192 -4.97 -5.96 -10.63
CA TYR A 192 -4.16 -6.99 -9.98
C TYR A 192 -4.82 -8.35 -10.19
N ASN A 193 -4.01 -9.31 -10.58
CA ASN A 193 -4.41 -10.71 -10.69
C ASN A 193 -3.43 -11.54 -9.88
N ALA A 194 -3.93 -12.49 -9.12
CA ALA A 194 -3.13 -13.47 -8.41
C ALA A 194 -3.70 -14.86 -8.61
N PHE A 195 -2.84 -15.81 -8.97
CA PHE A 195 -3.14 -17.21 -9.04
C PHE A 195 -2.23 -17.98 -8.10
N ASN A 196 -2.83 -18.78 -7.21
CA ASN A 196 -2.13 -19.65 -6.28
C ASN A 196 -2.62 -21.08 -6.50
N VAL A 197 -1.70 -22.03 -6.51
CA VAL A 197 -2.04 -23.45 -6.38
C VAL A 197 -1.06 -24.08 -5.41
N PHE A 198 -1.57 -24.77 -4.40
CA PHE A 198 -0.73 -25.45 -3.42
C PHE A 198 -1.36 -26.71 -2.88
N SER A 199 -0.50 -27.62 -2.49
CA SER A 199 -0.83 -28.93 -1.97
C SER A 199 -0.35 -29.04 -0.53
N ASN A 200 -1.21 -29.49 0.36
CA ASN A 200 -0.89 -29.75 1.76
C ASN A 200 -1.11 -31.24 2.05
N TYR A 201 -0.13 -31.82 2.69
CA TYR A 201 -0.20 -33.17 3.26
C TYR A 201 0.05 -33.09 4.76
N ASP A 202 -0.87 -33.58 5.60
CA ASP A 202 -0.80 -33.52 7.07
C ASP A 202 -1.09 -34.94 7.63
N HIS A 203 -0.07 -35.57 8.18
CA HIS A 203 -0.20 -36.92 8.68
C HIS A 203 0.49 -37.08 10.05
N ARG A 204 -0.17 -37.81 10.93
CA ARG A 204 0.36 -38.16 12.26
C ARG A 204 0.40 -39.68 12.42
N TRP A 205 1.58 -40.20 12.77
CA TRP A 205 1.76 -41.61 13.13
C TRP A 205 2.51 -41.71 14.45
N GLY A 206 1.80 -42.24 15.46
CA GLY A 206 2.32 -42.30 16.82
C GLY A 206 2.78 -40.93 17.33
N ASP A 207 4.04 -40.85 17.71
CA ASP A 207 4.68 -39.64 18.24
C ASP A 207 5.15 -38.65 17.18
N HIS A 208 5.00 -39.00 15.90
CA HIS A 208 5.47 -38.20 14.79
C HIS A 208 4.33 -37.41 14.15
N SER A 209 4.50 -36.11 13.99
CA SER A 209 3.61 -35.23 13.22
C SER A 209 4.36 -34.64 12.05
N PHE A 210 3.85 -34.81 10.85
CA PHE A 210 4.47 -34.36 9.62
C PHE A 210 3.46 -33.56 8.80
N LYS A 211 3.86 -32.35 8.39
CA LYS A 211 3.09 -31.51 7.48
C LYS A 211 3.99 -31.01 6.37
N ALA A 212 3.59 -31.26 5.13
CA ALA A 212 4.30 -30.76 3.96
C ALA A 212 3.37 -29.90 3.11
N MET A 213 3.90 -28.83 2.58
CA MET A 213 3.23 -27.97 1.62
C MET A 213 4.17 -27.65 0.47
N ALA A 214 3.66 -27.70 -0.75
CA ALA A 214 4.36 -27.18 -1.93
C ALA A 214 3.36 -26.45 -2.82
N GLY A 215 3.80 -25.38 -3.46
CA GLY A 215 2.90 -24.58 -4.27
C GLY A 215 3.59 -23.66 -5.24
N PHE A 216 2.76 -23.06 -6.05
CA PHE A 216 3.10 -22.08 -7.07
C PHE A 216 2.22 -20.86 -6.93
N ASN A 217 2.81 -19.68 -7.11
CA ASN A 217 2.12 -18.39 -7.14
C ASN A 217 2.52 -17.63 -8.40
N GLN A 218 1.55 -16.94 -9.00
CA GLN A 218 1.81 -15.95 -10.03
C GLN A 218 0.93 -14.74 -9.82
N GLU A 219 1.55 -13.57 -9.85
CA GLU A 219 0.88 -12.28 -9.72
C GLU A 219 1.20 -11.39 -10.91
N SER A 220 0.24 -10.55 -11.28
CA SER A 220 0.45 -9.46 -12.23
C SER A 220 -0.25 -8.21 -11.74
N TYR A 221 0.40 -7.09 -11.94
CA TYR A 221 -0.11 -5.77 -11.61
C TYR A 221 0.08 -4.84 -12.79
N SER A 222 -0.93 -4.06 -13.12
CA SER A 222 -0.84 -2.97 -14.09
C SER A 222 -1.47 -1.70 -13.54
N TYR A 223 -0.84 -0.58 -13.86
CA TYR A 223 -1.28 0.76 -13.55
C TYR A 223 -1.36 1.59 -14.82
N LYS A 224 -2.46 2.28 -15.01
CA LYS A 224 -2.66 3.28 -16.07
C LYS A 224 -3.10 4.57 -15.43
N SER A 225 -2.62 5.69 -15.92
CA SER A 225 -3.09 7.01 -15.55
C SER A 225 -3.26 7.88 -16.78
N PHE A 226 -4.22 8.77 -16.72
CA PHE A 226 -4.47 9.81 -17.71
C PHE A 226 -4.75 11.10 -16.95
N TYR A 227 -4.10 12.17 -17.32
CA TYR A 227 -4.31 13.49 -16.77
C TYR A 227 -4.49 14.48 -17.91
N ALA A 228 -5.50 15.33 -17.81
CA ALA A 228 -5.72 16.43 -18.72
C ALA A 228 -6.05 17.70 -17.94
N GLN A 229 -5.58 18.82 -18.46
CA GLN A 229 -5.86 20.17 -17.93
C GLN A 229 -6.06 21.13 -19.09
N VAL A 230 -6.99 22.05 -18.93
CA VAL A 230 -7.19 23.19 -19.85
C VAL A 230 -7.37 24.47 -19.05
N LYS A 231 -6.77 25.55 -19.51
CA LYS A 231 -6.91 26.89 -18.91
C LYS A 231 -7.94 27.74 -19.62
N GLY A 232 -8.42 28.81 -18.95
CA GLY A 232 -9.26 29.85 -19.53
C GLY A 232 -10.63 29.37 -19.92
N GLN A 233 -11.46 29.03 -18.94
CA GLN A 233 -12.85 28.61 -19.19
C GLN A 233 -13.70 29.78 -19.70
N THR A 234 -14.34 29.60 -20.83
CA THR A 234 -15.30 30.59 -21.38
C THR A 234 -16.62 30.61 -20.63
N THR A 235 -16.97 29.49 -20.00
CA THR A 235 -18.21 29.35 -19.19
C THR A 235 -17.86 28.71 -17.84
N PRO A 236 -17.46 29.54 -16.84
CA PRO A 236 -17.05 29.03 -15.53
C PRO A 236 -18.10 28.17 -14.79
N SER A 237 -19.37 28.44 -15.03
CA SER A 237 -20.47 27.68 -14.41
C SER A 237 -20.58 26.23 -14.91
N VAL A 238 -20.01 25.92 -16.08
CA VAL A 238 -20.00 24.57 -16.68
C VAL A 238 -18.58 24.32 -17.25
N PRO A 239 -17.58 24.10 -16.36
CA PRO A 239 -16.21 23.92 -16.82
C PRO A 239 -16.08 22.62 -17.62
N SER A 240 -15.36 22.70 -18.73
CA SER A 240 -15.16 21.55 -19.63
C SER A 240 -13.88 21.71 -20.47
N PHE A 241 -13.35 20.62 -21.01
CA PHE A 241 -12.21 20.69 -21.93
C PHE A 241 -12.54 21.44 -23.25
N ALA A 242 -13.78 21.36 -23.69
CA ALA A 242 -14.23 22.09 -24.89
C ALA A 242 -14.38 23.59 -24.62
N GLY A 243 -14.73 23.98 -23.39
CA GLY A 243 -14.89 25.37 -22.98
C GLY A 243 -13.59 26.11 -22.67
N GLY A 244 -12.47 25.43 -22.64
CA GLY A 244 -11.17 26.05 -22.38
C GLY A 244 -10.51 26.64 -23.63
N SER A 245 -10.15 27.92 -23.56
CA SER A 245 -9.53 28.69 -24.65
C SER A 245 -8.00 28.80 -24.52
N GLY A 246 -7.45 28.51 -23.35
CA GLY A 246 -6.02 28.63 -23.06
C GLY A 246 -5.23 27.34 -23.28
N ASP A 247 -4.05 27.29 -22.66
CA ASP A 247 -3.13 26.14 -22.77
C ASP A 247 -3.77 24.84 -22.34
N LYS A 248 -3.47 23.78 -23.07
CA LYS A 248 -3.86 22.40 -22.76
C LYS A 248 -2.64 21.58 -22.39
N SER A 249 -2.73 20.81 -21.32
CA SER A 249 -1.72 19.86 -20.90
C SER A 249 -2.35 18.48 -20.80
N ILE A 250 -1.73 17.49 -21.40
CA ILE A 250 -2.15 16.10 -21.39
C ILE A 250 -0.95 15.24 -21.04
N THR A 251 -1.13 14.34 -20.10
CA THR A 251 -0.09 13.39 -19.69
C THR A 251 -0.72 12.03 -19.46
N ASP A 252 -0.04 10.98 -19.82
CA ASP A 252 -0.42 9.62 -19.49
C ASP A 252 0.73 8.86 -18.84
N GLY A 253 0.42 7.76 -18.21
CA GLY A 253 1.39 6.89 -17.60
C GLY A 253 0.94 5.44 -17.62
N TYR A 254 1.90 4.55 -17.81
CA TYR A 254 1.68 3.11 -17.76
C TYR A 254 2.82 2.42 -17.05
N SER A 255 2.48 1.52 -16.13
CA SER A 255 3.47 0.64 -15.53
C SER A 255 2.87 -0.72 -15.23
N GLU A 256 3.69 -1.77 -15.33
CA GLU A 256 3.29 -3.14 -15.00
C GLU A 256 4.45 -3.92 -14.42
N TYR A 257 4.12 -4.93 -13.63
CA TYR A 257 5.07 -5.95 -13.20
C TYR A 257 4.37 -7.28 -12.98
N SER A 258 5.15 -8.34 -12.98
CA SER A 258 4.70 -9.68 -12.65
C SER A 258 5.69 -10.36 -11.71
N ILE A 259 5.14 -11.21 -10.82
CA ILE A 259 5.90 -12.04 -9.89
C ILE A 259 5.50 -13.49 -10.15
N ARG A 260 6.49 -14.38 -10.12
CA ARG A 260 6.26 -15.82 -10.21
C ARG A 260 7.10 -16.52 -9.15
N SER A 261 6.49 -17.42 -8.42
CA SER A 261 7.11 -18.05 -7.26
C SER A 261 6.79 -19.52 -7.17
N GLY A 262 7.80 -20.32 -6.82
CA GLY A 262 7.62 -21.67 -6.31
C GLY A 262 7.96 -21.69 -4.82
N PHE A 263 7.19 -22.37 -4.00
CA PHE A 263 7.43 -22.44 -2.56
C PHE A 263 7.16 -23.80 -1.98
N ALA A 264 7.87 -24.13 -0.91
CA ALA A 264 7.66 -25.35 -0.15
C ALA A 264 7.86 -25.11 1.35
N ARG A 265 7.14 -25.86 2.16
CA ARG A 265 7.25 -25.88 3.63
C ARG A 265 7.19 -27.30 4.12
N LEU A 266 8.03 -27.59 5.11
CA LEU A 266 8.03 -28.85 5.85
C LEU A 266 8.00 -28.53 7.34
N ASN A 267 6.99 -29.04 8.04
CA ASN A 267 6.92 -29.03 9.51
C ASN A 267 7.02 -30.47 10.01
N TYR A 268 7.86 -30.68 10.98
CA TYR A 268 7.99 -31.96 11.67
C TYR A 268 8.01 -31.76 13.17
N ALA A 269 7.24 -32.55 13.88
CA ALA A 269 7.26 -32.59 15.34
C ALA A 269 7.40 -34.01 15.83
N PHE A 270 8.33 -34.22 16.77
CA PHE A 270 8.49 -35.50 17.47
C PHE A 270 8.09 -35.35 18.93
N LYS A 271 7.12 -36.15 19.34
CA LYS A 271 6.53 -36.13 20.70
C LYS A 271 5.97 -34.78 21.11
N ASP A 272 5.66 -33.90 20.14
CA ASP A 272 5.30 -32.49 20.36
C ASP A 272 6.35 -31.71 21.18
N ARG A 273 7.61 -32.22 21.29
CA ARG A 273 8.73 -31.63 22.02
C ARG A 273 9.81 -31.05 21.13
N TYR A 274 10.17 -31.79 20.09
CA TYR A 274 11.18 -31.37 19.13
C TYR A 274 10.46 -30.92 17.87
N LEU A 275 10.63 -29.65 17.54
CA LEU A 275 9.92 -28.98 16.46
C LEU A 275 10.93 -28.55 15.41
N LEU A 276 10.64 -28.84 14.17
CA LEU A 276 11.44 -28.42 13.01
C LEU A 276 10.51 -27.82 11.96
N GLU A 277 10.87 -26.66 11.43
CA GLU A 277 10.22 -26.10 10.25
C GLU A 277 11.29 -25.69 9.23
N LEU A 278 11.10 -26.12 7.99
CA LEU A 278 11.88 -25.73 6.83
C LEU A 278 10.97 -25.04 5.83
N ASN A 279 11.38 -23.87 5.35
CA ASN A 279 10.70 -23.18 4.27
C ASN A 279 11.71 -22.85 3.17
N GLY A 280 11.25 -22.85 1.95
CA GLY A 280 12.01 -22.38 0.80
C GLY A 280 11.07 -21.69 -0.17
N ARG A 281 11.52 -20.55 -0.71
CA ARG A 281 10.80 -19.78 -1.70
C ARG A 281 11.75 -19.37 -2.83
N TYR A 282 11.35 -19.63 -4.05
CA TYR A 282 12.07 -19.23 -5.25
C TYR A 282 11.21 -18.25 -6.02
N ASP A 283 11.55 -16.96 -5.91
CA ASP A 283 10.76 -15.84 -6.41
C ASP A 283 11.43 -15.20 -7.61
N GLY A 284 10.66 -14.94 -8.67
CA GLY A 284 11.09 -14.20 -9.83
C GLY A 284 10.25 -12.95 -10.04
N SER A 285 10.90 -11.80 -10.27
CA SER A 285 10.22 -10.53 -10.51
C SER A 285 10.62 -9.92 -11.85
N SER A 286 9.64 -9.44 -12.61
CA SER A 286 9.88 -8.71 -13.85
C SER A 286 10.50 -7.32 -13.65
N LYS A 287 10.60 -6.85 -12.41
CA LYS A 287 11.25 -5.58 -12.07
C LYS A 287 12.78 -5.64 -12.21
N PHE A 288 13.35 -6.85 -12.32
CA PHE A 288 14.78 -7.08 -12.49
C PHE A 288 15.13 -7.55 -13.91
N PRO A 289 16.38 -7.36 -14.35
CA PRO A 289 16.90 -7.88 -15.61
C PRO A 289 16.68 -9.39 -15.73
N LYS A 290 16.61 -9.91 -16.96
CA LYS A 290 16.27 -11.32 -17.23
C LYS A 290 17.14 -12.32 -16.45
N ASN A 291 18.44 -12.04 -16.29
CA ASN A 291 19.40 -12.95 -15.65
C ASN A 291 19.35 -12.88 -14.10
N ASP A 292 18.83 -11.79 -13.53
CA ASP A 292 18.86 -11.48 -12.09
C ASP A 292 17.46 -11.45 -11.47
N ARG A 293 16.46 -11.98 -12.21
CA ARG A 293 15.06 -11.97 -11.80
C ARG A 293 14.75 -12.85 -10.61
N PHE A 294 15.48 -13.96 -10.48
CA PHE A 294 15.12 -15.01 -9.54
C PHE A 294 16.04 -15.02 -8.32
N GLY A 295 15.43 -15.06 -7.14
CA GLY A 295 16.11 -15.22 -5.86
C GLY A 295 15.57 -16.42 -5.08
N PHE A 296 16.44 -17.10 -4.33
CA PHE A 296 16.05 -18.18 -3.43
C PHE A 296 16.13 -17.71 -1.98
N PHE A 297 15.05 -17.89 -1.24
CA PHE A 297 14.86 -17.39 0.11
C PHE A 297 14.51 -18.56 1.05
N PRO A 298 15.51 -19.20 1.67
CA PRO A 298 15.29 -20.28 2.63
C PRO A 298 15.02 -19.75 4.03
N SER A 299 14.30 -20.54 4.83
CA SER A 299 14.25 -20.37 6.28
C SER A 299 14.20 -21.70 7.01
N LEU A 300 14.79 -21.73 8.20
CA LEU A 300 14.85 -22.85 9.12
C LEU A 300 14.44 -22.36 10.51
N SER A 301 13.59 -23.12 11.18
CA SER A 301 13.25 -22.88 12.58
C SER A 301 13.28 -24.21 13.36
N VAL A 302 13.89 -24.17 14.53
CA VAL A 302 13.90 -25.29 15.46
C VAL A 302 13.35 -24.84 16.80
N GLY A 303 12.61 -25.73 17.44
CA GLY A 303 12.02 -25.50 18.77
C GLY A 303 12.18 -26.74 19.65
N TRP A 304 12.54 -26.51 20.89
CA TRP A 304 12.63 -27.57 21.89
C TRP A 304 11.80 -27.19 23.13
N ARG A 305 10.77 -27.97 23.40
CA ARG A 305 9.95 -27.82 24.61
C ARG A 305 10.63 -28.53 25.77
N LEU A 306 11.61 -27.84 26.33
CA LEU A 306 12.48 -28.33 27.40
C LEU A 306 11.67 -28.71 28.66
N GLY A 307 10.62 -27.95 29.00
CA GLY A 307 9.73 -28.21 30.15
C GLY A 307 9.02 -29.55 30.10
N GLN A 308 8.91 -30.18 28.93
CA GLN A 308 8.29 -31.50 28.78
C GLN A 308 9.27 -32.69 28.90
N GLU A 309 10.56 -32.38 29.10
CA GLU A 309 11.56 -33.43 29.30
C GLU A 309 11.45 -34.07 30.72
N LYS A 310 11.83 -35.35 30.81
CA LYS A 310 11.78 -36.09 32.06
C LYS A 310 12.68 -35.46 33.14
N PHE A 311 13.84 -34.96 32.78
CA PHE A 311 14.76 -34.32 33.72
C PHE A 311 14.28 -32.97 34.27
N MET A 312 13.20 -32.40 33.68
CA MET A 312 12.56 -31.16 34.13
C MET A 312 11.34 -31.42 35.03
N GLU A 313 11.01 -32.67 35.37
CA GLU A 313 9.82 -33.02 36.19
C GLU A 313 9.82 -32.33 37.56
N TRP A 314 10.99 -32.12 38.15
CA TRP A 314 11.15 -31.42 39.42
C TRP A 314 10.68 -29.95 39.39
N SER A 315 10.69 -29.30 38.23
CA SER A 315 10.30 -27.89 38.10
C SER A 315 8.80 -27.68 37.85
N ARG A 316 8.03 -28.72 37.54
CA ARG A 316 6.61 -28.64 37.15
C ARG A 316 5.67 -28.08 38.22
N THR A 317 6.14 -27.94 39.46
CA THR A 317 5.35 -27.33 40.55
C THR A 317 5.22 -25.81 40.39
N TRP A 318 6.17 -25.17 39.69
CA TRP A 318 6.23 -23.72 39.49
C TRP A 318 6.47 -23.32 38.04
N LEU A 319 7.04 -24.20 37.21
CA LEU A 319 7.34 -23.98 35.79
C LEU A 319 6.39 -24.85 34.94
N ASP A 320 5.43 -24.21 34.28
CA ASP A 320 4.42 -24.92 33.46
C ASP A 320 5.00 -25.37 32.11
N ASP A 321 5.77 -24.52 31.45
CA ASP A 321 6.51 -24.86 30.22
C ASP A 321 7.71 -23.92 30.01
N ILE A 322 8.74 -24.43 29.38
CA ILE A 322 9.86 -23.67 28.84
C ILE A 322 10.21 -24.21 27.45
N LYS A 323 10.27 -23.30 26.50
CA LYS A 323 10.57 -23.62 25.10
C LYS A 323 11.75 -22.77 24.62
N LEU A 324 12.75 -23.42 24.07
CA LEU A 324 13.87 -22.80 23.38
C LEU A 324 13.58 -22.74 21.89
N ARG A 325 13.90 -21.63 21.26
CA ARG A 325 13.70 -21.40 19.82
C ARG A 325 14.99 -20.87 19.18
N ALA A 326 15.27 -21.34 17.98
CA ALA A 326 16.28 -20.76 17.13
C ALA A 326 15.77 -20.76 15.69
N SER A 327 15.96 -19.66 14.99
CA SER A 327 15.57 -19.57 13.58
C SER A 327 16.59 -18.77 12.77
N TYR A 328 16.67 -19.14 11.49
CA TYR A 328 17.33 -18.41 10.44
C TYR A 328 16.33 -18.21 9.30
N GLY A 329 16.22 -17.00 8.78
CA GLY A 329 15.36 -16.70 7.65
C GLY A 329 16.01 -15.73 6.68
N SER A 330 15.72 -15.92 5.40
CA SER A 330 16.13 -15.03 4.32
C SER A 330 14.87 -14.56 3.58
N ILE A 331 14.77 -13.26 3.30
CA ILE A 331 13.65 -12.64 2.59
C ILE A 331 14.21 -11.71 1.51
N GLY A 332 13.65 -11.78 0.29
CA GLY A 332 13.96 -10.85 -0.79
C GLY A 332 13.09 -9.60 -0.74
N ASN A 333 13.70 -8.44 -0.95
CA ASN A 333 13.00 -7.17 -1.14
C ASN A 333 13.12 -6.72 -2.59
N GLN A 334 11.97 -6.37 -3.20
CA GLN A 334 11.85 -5.84 -4.56
C GLN A 334 11.15 -4.47 -4.59
N ASN A 335 11.31 -3.68 -3.53
CA ASN A 335 10.67 -2.36 -3.45
C ASN A 335 11.37 -1.33 -4.35
N ILE A 336 11.26 -1.56 -5.64
CA ILE A 336 11.80 -0.74 -6.72
C ILE A 336 10.70 -0.46 -7.74
N ASN A 337 10.86 0.61 -8.52
CA ASN A 337 9.97 0.89 -9.62
C ASN A 337 10.18 -0.11 -10.77
N PRO A 338 9.13 -0.46 -11.54
CA PRO A 338 9.29 -1.20 -12.78
C PRO A 338 10.20 -0.46 -13.77
N TYR A 339 10.91 -1.21 -14.62
CA TYR A 339 11.73 -0.71 -15.73
C TYR A 339 13.01 0.06 -15.35
N GLN A 340 13.38 0.20 -14.07
CA GLN A 340 14.60 0.90 -13.66
C GLN A 340 15.90 0.28 -14.23
N PHE A 341 15.85 -0.95 -14.71
CA PHE A 341 16.96 -1.62 -15.38
C PHE A 341 17.03 -1.33 -16.89
N LEU A 342 16.11 -0.54 -17.42
CA LEU A 342 16.11 -0.13 -18.82
C LEU A 342 16.73 1.26 -18.97
N SER A 343 17.62 1.40 -19.93
CA SER A 343 18.13 2.71 -20.34
C SER A 343 17.06 3.45 -21.14
N THR A 344 16.62 4.58 -20.64
CA THR A 344 15.57 5.40 -21.25
C THR A 344 16.07 6.78 -21.60
N MET A 345 15.49 7.37 -22.63
CA MET A 345 15.73 8.75 -23.04
C MET A 345 14.45 9.55 -22.80
N THR A 346 14.57 10.72 -22.19
CA THR A 346 13.44 11.62 -22.00
C THR A 346 13.34 12.58 -23.17
N VAL A 347 12.14 12.71 -23.71
CA VAL A 347 11.82 13.74 -24.70
C VAL A 347 11.18 14.92 -23.97
N SER A 348 11.72 16.10 -24.12
CA SER A 348 11.19 17.33 -23.49
C SER A 348 11.27 18.51 -24.47
N PRO A 349 10.33 19.49 -24.35
CA PRO A 349 10.45 20.73 -25.10
C PRO A 349 11.75 21.44 -24.72
N SER A 350 12.48 21.93 -25.70
CA SER A 350 13.69 22.76 -25.49
C SER A 350 13.32 24.05 -24.77
N THR A 351 14.17 24.51 -23.88
CA THR A 351 14.11 25.86 -23.31
C THR A 351 14.73 26.90 -24.28
N VAL A 352 15.49 26.44 -25.26
CA VAL A 352 16.18 27.28 -26.27
C VAL A 352 15.37 27.32 -27.56
N TRP A 353 15.16 28.51 -28.07
CA TRP A 353 14.54 28.73 -29.37
C TRP A 353 15.58 28.49 -30.46
N LEU A 354 15.34 27.55 -31.36
CA LEU A 354 16.16 27.36 -32.54
C LEU A 354 15.74 28.32 -33.68
N ASP A 355 14.48 28.71 -33.69
CA ASP A 355 13.93 29.73 -34.58
C ASP A 355 12.95 30.61 -33.82
N LYS A 356 12.63 31.78 -34.40
CA LYS A 356 11.80 32.80 -33.72
C LYS A 356 10.43 32.32 -33.26
N ASN A 357 9.93 31.20 -33.78
CA ASN A 357 8.55 30.72 -33.51
C ASN A 357 8.43 29.30 -32.96
N ASP A 358 9.49 28.48 -32.99
CA ASP A 358 9.35 27.07 -32.61
C ASP A 358 10.36 26.61 -31.57
N LYS A 359 9.86 26.01 -30.48
CA LYS A 359 10.65 25.22 -29.55
C LYS A 359 10.65 23.76 -30.00
N VAL A 360 11.84 23.26 -30.31
CA VAL A 360 12.00 21.86 -30.71
C VAL A 360 12.02 20.95 -29.49
N ASN A 361 11.61 19.70 -29.67
CA ASN A 361 11.83 18.69 -28.68
C ASN A 361 13.29 18.26 -28.64
N VAL A 362 13.86 18.18 -27.47
CA VAL A 362 15.20 17.63 -27.24
C VAL A 362 15.09 16.25 -26.58
N ILE A 363 16.02 15.40 -26.94
CA ILE A 363 16.14 14.04 -26.36
C ILE A 363 17.35 14.09 -25.46
N SER A 364 17.14 13.69 -24.17
CA SER A 364 18.23 13.57 -23.21
C SER A 364 19.15 12.40 -23.55
N SER A 365 20.41 12.46 -23.12
CA SER A 365 21.27 11.28 -23.14
C SER A 365 20.65 10.16 -22.29
N PRO A 366 20.83 8.89 -22.71
CA PRO A 366 20.34 7.77 -21.92
C PRO A 366 21.00 7.72 -20.55
N GLY A 367 20.23 7.42 -19.52
CA GLY A 367 20.77 7.18 -18.19
C GLY A 367 21.63 5.92 -18.15
N LEU A 368 22.63 5.92 -17.30
CA LEU A 368 23.40 4.70 -17.02
C LEU A 368 22.55 3.70 -16.25
N ILE A 369 22.72 2.42 -16.56
CA ILE A 369 22.10 1.30 -15.84
C ILE A 369 23.15 0.43 -15.19
N SER A 370 22.84 -0.11 -14.02
CA SER A 370 23.70 -1.07 -13.34
C SER A 370 23.64 -2.45 -13.99
N SER A 371 24.78 -3.11 -14.11
CA SER A 371 24.85 -4.52 -14.53
C SER A 371 24.50 -5.51 -13.41
N SER A 372 24.41 -5.04 -12.15
CA SER A 372 24.19 -5.87 -10.96
C SER A 372 22.87 -5.53 -10.24
N PHE A 373 21.83 -5.19 -10.98
CA PHE A 373 20.55 -4.78 -10.43
C PHE A 373 19.66 -6.01 -10.10
N THR A 374 19.58 -6.36 -8.81
CA THR A 374 18.86 -7.56 -8.34
C THR A 374 18.21 -7.35 -6.97
N TRP A 375 17.71 -8.42 -6.38
CA TRP A 375 17.07 -8.45 -5.07
C TRP A 375 17.98 -7.95 -3.94
N GLU A 376 17.45 -7.12 -3.08
CA GLU A 376 18.01 -6.91 -1.74
C GLU A 376 17.63 -8.13 -0.88
N THR A 377 18.55 -8.61 -0.06
CA THR A 377 18.33 -9.81 0.76
C THR A 377 18.41 -9.48 2.23
N VAL A 378 17.32 -9.67 2.96
CA VAL A 378 17.27 -9.51 4.41
C VAL A 378 17.44 -10.88 5.07
N LYS A 379 18.51 -11.06 5.83
CA LYS A 379 18.83 -12.28 6.58
C LYS A 379 18.66 -12.01 8.07
N THR A 380 17.94 -12.89 8.77
CA THR A 380 17.69 -12.73 10.20
C THR A 380 18.01 -14.03 10.93
N ILE A 381 18.82 -13.95 11.98
CA ILE A 381 18.99 -14.99 12.98
C ILE A 381 18.21 -14.53 14.22
N ASN A 382 17.42 -15.42 14.80
CA ASN A 382 16.70 -15.16 16.05
C ASN A 382 16.88 -16.34 17.01
N LEU A 383 17.16 -16.01 18.27
CA LEU A 383 17.22 -16.96 19.40
C LEU A 383 16.19 -16.52 20.42
N GLY A 384 15.30 -17.43 20.83
CA GLY A 384 14.20 -17.08 21.71
C GLY A 384 13.99 -18.11 22.82
N VAL A 385 13.44 -17.62 23.91
CA VAL A 385 13.01 -18.42 25.07
C VAL A 385 11.61 -18.02 25.45
N ASP A 386 10.70 -18.99 25.49
CA ASP A 386 9.33 -18.82 26.00
C ASP A 386 9.24 -19.54 27.35
N VAL A 387 8.79 -18.87 28.38
CA VAL A 387 8.58 -19.43 29.73
C VAL A 387 7.14 -19.18 30.14
N THR A 388 6.49 -20.23 30.64
CA THR A 388 5.18 -20.13 31.29
C THR A 388 5.35 -20.72 32.69
N ALA A 389 4.94 -20.00 33.73
CA ALA A 389 5.14 -20.38 35.12
C ALA A 389 3.97 -19.97 36.01
N LEU A 390 3.98 -20.55 37.25
CA LEU A 390 3.04 -20.20 38.32
C LEU A 390 1.58 -20.45 37.95
N ASN A 391 1.28 -21.62 37.38
CA ASN A 391 -0.06 -21.99 36.89
C ASN A 391 -0.59 -21.01 35.83
N ASN A 392 0.24 -20.72 34.82
CA ASN A 392 -0.02 -19.77 33.71
C ASN A 392 -0.21 -18.29 34.14
N ARG A 393 0.16 -17.91 35.36
CA ARG A 393 0.11 -16.51 35.80
C ARG A 393 1.22 -15.67 35.19
N LEU A 394 2.43 -16.22 35.11
CA LEU A 394 3.57 -15.56 34.50
C LEU A 394 3.86 -16.13 33.11
N GLN A 395 3.88 -15.28 32.11
CA GLN A 395 4.33 -15.61 30.77
C GLN A 395 5.47 -14.64 30.40
N MET A 396 6.58 -15.19 29.95
CA MET A 396 7.74 -14.43 29.49
C MET A 396 8.17 -14.92 28.12
N THR A 397 8.41 -14.00 27.22
CA THR A 397 9.06 -14.25 25.95
C THR A 397 10.28 -13.33 25.84
N PHE A 398 11.43 -13.91 25.62
CA PHE A 398 12.67 -13.20 25.36
C PHE A 398 13.21 -13.62 24.01
N ASP A 399 13.55 -12.63 23.16
CA ASP A 399 14.14 -12.82 21.85
C ASP A 399 15.41 -11.96 21.71
N TYR A 400 16.44 -12.54 21.16
CA TYR A 400 17.63 -11.85 20.64
C TYR A 400 17.71 -12.08 19.14
N TYR A 401 17.85 -11.02 18.35
CA TYR A 401 17.94 -11.12 16.92
C TYR A 401 19.12 -10.34 16.35
N LYS A 402 19.64 -10.86 15.24
CA LYS A 402 20.58 -10.16 14.37
C LYS A 402 20.03 -10.20 12.96
N ARG A 403 19.79 -9.00 12.40
CA ARG A 403 19.29 -8.79 11.04
C ARG A 403 20.37 -8.12 10.20
N ARG A 404 20.60 -8.65 9.01
CA ARG A 404 21.47 -8.05 8.02
C ARG A 404 20.70 -7.94 6.70
N THR A 405 20.72 -6.75 6.12
CA THR A 405 20.25 -6.50 4.76
C THR A 405 21.47 -6.39 3.86
N ASP A 406 21.60 -7.31 2.93
CA ASP A 406 22.70 -7.35 1.98
C ASP A 406 22.24 -6.82 0.63
N GLY A 407 23.12 -6.11 -0.07
CA GLY A 407 22.88 -5.62 -1.41
C GLY A 407 21.73 -4.61 -1.50
N MET A 408 21.61 -3.71 -0.53
CA MET A 408 20.65 -2.62 -0.62
C MET A 408 20.98 -1.73 -1.81
N LEU A 409 19.94 -1.29 -2.49
CA LEU A 409 20.07 -0.34 -3.59
C LEU A 409 20.39 1.04 -3.04
N ALA A 410 21.51 1.57 -3.48
CA ALA A 410 21.97 2.92 -3.18
C ALA A 410 22.45 3.59 -4.46
N ASP A 411 22.55 4.91 -4.42
CA ASP A 411 23.20 5.66 -5.50
C ASP A 411 24.62 5.13 -5.70
N GLY A 412 24.96 4.87 -6.95
CA GLY A 412 26.30 4.37 -7.29
C GLY A 412 27.41 5.33 -6.89
N ILE A 413 28.64 4.87 -6.96
CA ILE A 413 29.82 5.72 -6.73
C ILE A 413 29.73 6.95 -7.63
N GLU A 414 29.96 8.12 -7.05
CA GLU A 414 29.94 9.39 -7.77
C GLU A 414 30.86 9.34 -8.99
N ILE A 415 30.31 9.67 -10.14
CA ILE A 415 31.04 9.68 -11.40
C ILE A 415 31.41 11.11 -11.80
N PRO A 416 32.54 11.32 -12.48
CA PRO A 416 32.91 12.66 -12.92
C PRO A 416 31.82 13.34 -13.75
N GLY A 417 31.57 14.63 -13.50
CA GLY A 417 30.52 15.40 -14.18
C GLY A 417 30.67 15.47 -15.71
N VAL A 418 31.85 15.23 -16.24
CA VAL A 418 32.14 15.13 -17.69
C VAL A 418 31.38 13.98 -18.38
N VAL A 419 30.94 12.98 -17.63
CA VAL A 419 30.11 11.87 -18.15
C VAL A 419 28.69 12.35 -18.52
N GLY A 420 28.25 13.47 -17.95
CA GLY A 420 26.97 14.12 -18.31
C GLY A 420 25.72 13.38 -17.85
N THR A 421 25.84 12.41 -16.93
CA THR A 421 24.71 11.66 -16.36
C THR A 421 24.98 11.28 -14.91
N SER A 422 23.95 10.93 -14.15
CA SER A 422 24.07 10.47 -12.77
C SER A 422 24.51 9.01 -12.69
N ALA A 423 25.16 8.65 -11.60
CA ALA A 423 25.47 7.26 -11.29
C ALA A 423 24.19 6.41 -11.17
N PRO A 424 24.17 5.18 -11.71
CA PRO A 424 23.00 4.31 -11.59
C PRO A 424 22.86 3.75 -10.18
N LEU A 425 21.64 3.40 -9.78
CA LEU A 425 21.40 2.61 -8.58
C LEU A 425 22.12 1.26 -8.67
N GLN A 426 22.79 0.86 -7.58
CA GLN A 426 23.55 -0.39 -7.50
C GLN A 426 23.28 -1.10 -6.18
N ASN A 427 23.39 -2.43 -6.16
CA ASN A 427 23.30 -3.24 -4.96
C ASN A 427 24.65 -3.21 -4.19
N ILE A 428 24.97 -2.10 -3.54
CA ILE A 428 26.31 -1.84 -2.95
C ILE A 428 26.29 -1.51 -1.45
N ALA A 429 25.11 -1.32 -0.85
CA ALA A 429 25.00 -0.98 0.55
C ALA A 429 24.54 -2.18 1.38
N ASP A 430 25.09 -2.30 2.59
CA ASP A 430 24.70 -3.29 3.58
C ASP A 430 24.30 -2.60 4.88
N LEU A 431 23.30 -3.16 5.56
CA LEU A 431 22.85 -2.68 6.87
C LEU A 431 22.80 -3.85 7.85
N SER A 432 23.36 -3.67 9.04
CA SER A 432 23.24 -4.63 10.14
C SER A 432 22.54 -3.99 11.32
N SER A 433 21.59 -4.74 11.91
CA SER A 433 20.87 -4.35 13.12
C SER A 433 20.77 -5.56 14.02
N ASP A 434 21.05 -5.37 15.29
CA ASP A 434 20.85 -6.38 16.33
C ASP A 434 20.09 -5.77 17.51
N GLY A 435 19.37 -6.63 18.22
CA GLY A 435 18.51 -6.18 19.32
C GLY A 435 17.97 -7.34 20.12
N TRP A 436 17.31 -6.97 21.21
CA TRP A 436 16.59 -7.91 22.04
C TRP A 436 15.21 -7.38 22.39
N GLU A 437 14.28 -8.29 22.64
CA GLU A 437 12.91 -8.00 23.01
C GLU A 437 12.53 -8.84 24.21
N LEU A 438 11.86 -8.23 25.19
CA LEU A 438 11.34 -8.90 26.38
C LEU A 438 9.86 -8.55 26.53
N ASN A 439 9.02 -9.57 26.54
CA ASN A 439 7.61 -9.45 26.86
C ASN A 439 7.32 -10.21 28.16
N LEU A 440 6.73 -9.51 29.13
CA LEU A 440 6.28 -10.08 30.41
C LEU A 440 4.79 -9.86 30.56
N THR A 441 4.06 -10.94 30.81
CA THR A 441 2.64 -10.89 31.07
C THR A 441 2.36 -11.54 32.42
N TRP A 442 1.73 -10.79 33.34
CA TRP A 442 1.22 -11.30 34.60
C TRP A 442 -0.30 -11.29 34.57
N ARG A 443 -0.90 -12.41 34.97
CA ARG A 443 -2.35 -12.55 35.08
C ARG A 443 -2.68 -13.08 36.47
N ASP A 444 -3.53 -12.38 37.21
CA ASP A 444 -4.01 -12.82 38.51
C ASP A 444 -5.47 -12.42 38.67
N ARG A 445 -6.13 -13.02 39.67
CA ARG A 445 -7.46 -12.63 40.10
C ARG A 445 -7.31 -11.96 41.45
N ILE A 446 -7.95 -10.83 41.64
CA ILE A 446 -8.02 -10.09 42.89
C ILE A 446 -9.46 -10.26 43.41
N GLY A 447 -9.62 -11.00 44.46
CA GLY A 447 -10.93 -11.37 45.03
C GLY A 447 -11.46 -12.73 44.56
N ASP A 448 -12.41 -13.29 45.29
CA ASP A 448 -13.09 -14.57 45.03
C ASP A 448 -13.99 -14.49 43.80
#